data_5ce37176b54115ff8b46d9b27a15de45
#
_entry.id   5ce37176b54115ff8b46d9b27a15de45
#
_cell.length_a   1.000
_cell.length_b   1.000
_cell.length_c   1.000
_cell.angle_alpha   90.00
_cell.angle_beta   90.00
_cell.angle_gamma   90.00
#
_symmetry.space_group_name_H-M   'P 1'
#
loop_
_entity.id
_entity.type
_entity.pdbx_description
1 polymer ?
#
loop_
_entity_poly.entity_id
_entity_poly.type
_entity_poly.pdbx_seq_one_letter_code
_entity_poly.pdbx_strand_id
1 'polypeptide(L)'
;LSTEEGLMKYDESVFKEKANRRARRIWIIFAALLSANYGADVANHLRGTSYYLIFLILCWLPILTGEILLRVKGFDTDQYKFNLVIGYGIFYTFVLCTTESPIAFTYILPVTSLLVLYKSVKFMVSCGIVNSLIIIGSAAYRISLGFNSATNMKDYQLEVACIILCYICYVMSIRHLNESDGAMTDSIKNDLHRVITTVE
;
A
#
# COMPACT_ATOMS: atom_id res chain seq x y z
N LEU A 1 -14.42 -14.57 30.50
CA LEU A 1 -13.80 -13.29 30.04
C LEU A 1 -12.39 -13.52 29.50
N SER A 2 -11.51 -14.27 30.19
CA SER A 2 -10.12 -14.49 29.74
C SER A 2 -9.99 -15.37 28.50
N THR A 3 -10.92 -16.29 28.24
CA THR A 3 -10.86 -17.21 27.10
C THR A 3 -11.37 -16.54 25.82
N GLU A 4 -12.38 -15.71 25.89
CA GLU A 4 -12.90 -14.95 24.74
C GLU A 4 -11.94 -13.85 24.29
N GLU A 5 -11.33 -13.12 25.23
CA GLU A 5 -10.27 -12.16 24.93
C GLU A 5 -9.05 -12.83 24.30
N GLY A 6 -8.68 -14.01 24.78
CA GLY A 6 -7.58 -14.81 24.22
C GLY A 6 -7.86 -15.28 22.78
N LEU A 7 -9.07 -15.72 22.49
CA LEU A 7 -9.51 -16.15 21.15
C LEU A 7 -9.56 -14.97 20.17
N MET A 8 -10.14 -13.82 20.58
CA MET A 8 -10.17 -12.63 19.74
C MET A 8 -8.77 -12.10 19.41
N LYS A 9 -7.86 -12.10 20.40
CA LYS A 9 -6.48 -11.68 20.20
C LYS A 9 -5.71 -12.62 19.29
N TYR A 10 -5.99 -13.92 19.37
CA TYR A 10 -5.40 -14.92 18.49
C TYR A 10 -5.87 -14.72 17.03
N ASP A 11 -7.16 -14.52 16.81
CA ASP A 11 -7.72 -14.30 15.48
C ASP A 11 -7.16 -13.01 14.84
N GLU A 12 -7.04 -11.94 15.61
CA GLU A 12 -6.46 -10.68 15.15
C GLU A 12 -4.99 -10.83 14.72
N SER A 13 -4.18 -11.54 15.50
CA SER A 13 -2.77 -11.84 15.19
C SER A 13 -2.65 -12.64 13.89
N VAL A 14 -3.47 -13.67 13.70
CA VAL A 14 -3.48 -14.49 12.48
C VAL A 14 -3.84 -13.67 11.24
N PHE A 15 -4.82 -12.77 11.33
CA PHE A 15 -5.20 -11.90 10.21
C PHE A 15 -4.12 -10.88 9.87
N LYS A 16 -3.46 -10.28 10.87
CA LYS A 16 -2.32 -9.39 10.68
C LYS A 16 -1.15 -10.10 10.00
N GLU A 17 -0.82 -11.29 10.46
CA GLU A 17 0.22 -12.12 9.84
C GLU A 17 -0.09 -12.39 8.36
N LYS A 18 -1.32 -12.80 8.05
CA LYS A 18 -1.74 -13.05 6.67
C LYS A 18 -1.66 -11.79 5.80
N ALA A 19 -2.09 -10.64 6.32
CA ALA A 19 -2.01 -9.37 5.62
C ALA A 19 -0.56 -8.97 5.34
N ASN A 20 0.32 -9.06 6.33
CA ASN A 20 1.75 -8.76 6.18
C ASN A 20 2.42 -9.70 5.17
N ARG A 21 2.14 -11.00 5.21
CA ARG A 21 2.69 -11.97 4.26
C ARG A 21 2.24 -11.69 2.82
N ARG A 22 0.99 -11.31 2.61
CA ARG A 22 0.45 -10.98 1.29
C ARG A 22 1.04 -9.67 0.76
N ALA A 23 1.06 -8.62 1.57
CA ALA A 23 1.66 -7.35 1.22
C ALA A 23 3.15 -7.49 0.88
N ARG A 24 3.89 -8.25 1.69
CA ARG A 24 5.31 -8.57 1.45
C ARG A 24 5.52 -9.24 0.08
N ARG A 25 4.73 -10.26 -0.24
CA ARG A 25 4.87 -10.99 -1.51
C ARG A 25 4.67 -10.08 -2.71
N ILE A 26 3.61 -9.30 -2.72
CA ILE A 26 3.31 -8.39 -3.84
C ILE A 26 4.37 -7.30 -3.94
N TRP A 27 4.82 -6.75 -2.83
CA TRP A 27 5.88 -5.76 -2.82
C TRP A 27 7.18 -6.28 -3.45
N ILE A 28 7.62 -7.47 -3.04
CA ILE A 28 8.84 -8.11 -3.59
C ILE A 28 8.67 -8.40 -5.08
N ILE A 29 7.53 -8.99 -5.49
CA ILE A 29 7.26 -9.31 -6.90
C ILE A 29 7.28 -8.03 -7.74
N PHE A 30 6.61 -6.98 -7.27
CA PHE A 30 6.54 -5.73 -8.01
C PHE A 30 7.89 -5.00 -8.07
N ALA A 31 8.66 -5.01 -6.97
CA ALA A 31 10.02 -4.49 -6.93
C ALA A 31 10.94 -5.22 -7.92
N ALA A 32 10.86 -6.55 -7.98
CA ALA A 32 11.63 -7.36 -8.93
C ALA A 32 11.25 -7.02 -10.38
N LEU A 33 9.94 -6.87 -10.65
CA LEU A 33 9.42 -6.54 -11.98
C LEU A 33 9.89 -5.15 -12.43
N LEU A 34 9.80 -4.14 -11.56
CA LEU A 34 10.30 -2.79 -11.84
C LEU A 34 11.81 -2.78 -12.02
N SER A 35 12.55 -3.51 -11.18
CA SER A 35 14.02 -3.61 -11.29
C SER A 35 14.44 -4.24 -12.60
N ALA A 36 13.75 -5.28 -13.06
CA ALA A 36 14.00 -5.89 -14.36
C ALA A 36 13.71 -4.93 -15.53
N ASN A 37 12.60 -4.21 -15.45
CA ASN A 37 12.20 -3.26 -16.50
C ASN A 37 13.21 -2.09 -16.62
N TYR A 38 13.55 -1.45 -15.50
CA TYR A 38 14.52 -0.36 -15.49
C TYR A 38 15.94 -0.85 -15.79
N GLY A 39 16.28 -2.09 -15.43
CA GLY A 39 17.54 -2.73 -15.82
C GLY A 39 17.65 -2.97 -17.33
N ALA A 40 16.56 -3.34 -17.98
CA ALA A 40 16.48 -3.44 -19.44
C ALA A 40 16.69 -2.08 -20.12
N ASP A 41 16.16 -0.99 -19.55
CA ASP A 41 16.42 0.37 -20.05
C ASP A 41 17.91 0.72 -19.98
N VAL A 42 18.61 0.32 -18.92
CA VAL A 42 20.07 0.53 -18.81
C VAL A 42 20.83 -0.30 -19.84
N ALA A 43 20.46 -1.56 -20.02
CA ALA A 43 21.07 -2.44 -21.02
C ALA A 43 20.90 -1.91 -22.45
N ASN A 44 19.80 -1.25 -22.72
CA ASN A 44 19.49 -0.61 -24.00
C ASN A 44 20.01 0.84 -24.11
N HIS A 45 20.83 1.29 -23.16
CA HIS A 45 21.39 2.65 -23.10
C HIS A 45 20.34 3.77 -23.02
N LEU A 46 19.12 3.46 -22.61
CA LEU A 46 18.04 4.45 -22.43
C LEU A 46 18.15 5.19 -21.09
N ARG A 47 18.87 4.63 -20.12
CA ARG A 47 19.08 5.20 -18.78
C ARG A 47 20.54 5.06 -18.33
N GLY A 48 20.97 5.99 -17.50
CA GLY A 48 22.29 5.93 -16.89
C GLY A 48 22.39 4.88 -15.77
N THR A 49 23.55 4.23 -15.67
CA THR A 49 23.83 3.24 -14.62
C THR A 49 23.74 3.84 -13.21
N SER A 50 24.18 5.08 -13.03
CA SER A 50 24.10 5.77 -11.73
C SER A 50 22.67 5.97 -11.26
N TYR A 51 21.77 6.33 -12.17
CA TYR A 51 20.34 6.42 -11.89
C TYR A 51 19.77 5.08 -11.41
N TYR A 52 20.14 4.01 -12.12
CA TYR A 52 19.65 2.67 -11.79
C TYR A 52 20.15 2.18 -10.43
N LEU A 53 21.38 2.51 -10.05
CA LEU A 53 21.90 2.18 -8.71
C LEU A 53 21.09 2.87 -7.59
N ILE A 54 20.78 4.16 -7.75
CA ILE A 54 19.95 4.90 -6.80
C ILE A 54 18.53 4.29 -6.75
N PHE A 55 17.98 4.00 -7.91
CA PHE A 55 16.68 3.32 -8.04
C PHE A 55 16.65 1.98 -7.27
N LEU A 56 17.66 1.13 -7.46
CA LEU A 56 17.76 -0.16 -6.76
C LEU A 56 17.87 0.00 -5.23
N ILE A 57 18.66 0.95 -4.77
CA ILE A 57 18.83 1.23 -3.34
C ILE A 57 17.48 1.65 -2.75
N LEU A 58 16.80 2.63 -3.34
CA LEU A 58 15.52 3.12 -2.86
C LEU A 58 14.39 2.08 -2.95
N CYS A 59 14.46 1.19 -3.94
CA CYS A 59 13.50 0.12 -4.13
C CYS A 59 13.67 -1.01 -3.10
N TRP A 60 14.91 -1.48 -2.88
CA TRP A 60 15.18 -2.69 -2.12
C TRP A 60 15.55 -2.46 -0.66
N LEU A 61 16.12 -1.31 -0.30
CA LEU A 61 16.46 -1.02 1.10
C LEU A 61 15.25 -1.05 2.04
N PRO A 62 14.09 -0.46 1.69
CA PRO A 62 12.89 -0.58 2.51
C PRO A 62 12.37 -2.01 2.63
N ILE A 63 12.53 -2.83 1.60
CA ILE A 63 12.17 -4.25 1.64
C ILE A 63 13.07 -4.99 2.63
N LEU A 64 14.38 -4.75 2.60
CA LEU A 64 15.33 -5.35 3.54
C LEU A 64 15.04 -4.93 4.99
N THR A 65 14.75 -3.67 5.23
CA THR A 65 14.35 -3.21 6.57
C THR A 65 13.06 -3.87 7.04
N GLY A 66 12.10 -4.06 6.14
CA GLY A 66 10.86 -4.80 6.39
C GLY A 66 11.11 -6.27 6.73
N GLU A 67 12.02 -6.94 6.02
CA GLU A 67 12.42 -8.33 6.31
C GLU A 67 13.05 -8.46 7.71
N ILE A 68 13.93 -7.54 8.06
CA ILE A 68 14.55 -7.51 9.40
C ILE A 68 13.47 -7.28 10.46
N LEU A 69 12.55 -6.35 10.22
CA LEU A 69 11.45 -6.04 11.13
C LEU A 69 10.56 -7.26 11.39
N LEU A 70 10.19 -8.01 10.35
CA LEU A 70 9.39 -9.22 10.47
C LEU A 70 10.11 -10.35 11.22
N ARG A 71 11.43 -10.47 11.06
CA ARG A 71 12.23 -11.47 11.78
C ARG A 71 12.42 -11.13 13.25
N VAL A 72 12.56 -9.84 13.59
CA VAL A 72 12.79 -9.39 14.96
C VAL A 72 11.50 -9.31 15.76
N LYS A 73 10.43 -8.78 15.17
CA LYS A 73 9.15 -8.51 15.87
C LYS A 73 8.05 -9.54 15.61
N GLY A 74 8.26 -10.43 14.66
CA GLY A 74 7.24 -11.40 14.23
C GLY A 74 6.42 -10.90 13.03
N PHE A 75 5.77 -11.86 12.36
CA PHE A 75 4.99 -11.57 11.15
C PHE A 75 3.64 -10.90 11.43
N ASP A 76 3.19 -10.85 12.67
CA ASP A 76 1.94 -10.21 13.11
C ASP A 76 2.12 -8.76 13.58
N THR A 77 3.31 -8.18 13.39
CA THR A 77 3.61 -6.82 13.83
C THR A 77 2.82 -5.76 13.06
N ASP A 78 2.27 -4.78 13.77
CA ASP A 78 1.60 -3.62 13.18
C ASP A 78 2.56 -2.65 12.47
N GLN A 79 3.86 -2.74 12.78
CA GLN A 79 4.85 -1.80 12.27
C GLN A 79 5.22 -2.06 10.80
N TYR A 80 4.97 -3.26 10.29
CA TYR A 80 5.33 -3.62 8.92
C TYR A 80 4.61 -2.74 7.89
N LYS A 81 3.32 -2.47 8.06
CA LYS A 81 2.55 -1.60 7.16
C LYS A 81 3.12 -0.17 7.09
N PHE A 82 3.64 0.35 8.21
CA PHE A 82 4.27 1.68 8.22
C PHE A 82 5.62 1.67 7.51
N ASN A 83 6.45 0.63 7.73
CA ASN A 83 7.69 0.45 6.99
C ASN A 83 7.44 0.38 5.48
N LEU A 84 6.40 -0.37 5.07
CA LEU A 84 6.02 -0.51 3.67
C LEU A 84 5.60 0.84 3.07
N VAL A 85 4.66 1.55 3.70
CA VAL A 85 4.12 2.80 3.11
C VAL A 85 5.13 3.93 3.11
N ILE A 86 5.97 4.04 4.14
CA ILE A 86 7.04 5.06 4.19
C ILE A 86 8.12 4.73 3.17
N GLY A 87 8.62 3.51 3.17
CA GLY A 87 9.70 3.09 2.27
C GLY A 87 9.27 3.12 0.81
N TYR A 88 8.09 2.59 0.50
CA TYR A 88 7.56 2.64 -0.85
C TYR A 88 7.18 4.06 -1.28
N GLY A 89 6.70 4.89 -0.36
CA GLY A 89 6.39 6.29 -0.63
C GLY A 89 7.61 7.11 -1.02
N ILE A 90 8.74 6.89 -0.38
CA ILE A 90 10.02 7.53 -0.75
C ILE A 90 10.47 7.08 -2.15
N PHE A 91 10.46 5.78 -2.41
CA PHE A 91 10.77 5.23 -3.72
C PHE A 91 9.85 5.76 -4.82
N TYR A 92 8.55 5.75 -4.57
CA TYR A 92 7.52 6.24 -5.49
C TYR A 92 7.69 7.73 -5.81
N THR A 93 7.98 8.55 -4.80
CA THR A 93 8.27 9.98 -4.99
C THR A 93 9.50 10.18 -5.90
N PHE A 94 10.56 9.43 -5.67
CA PHE A 94 11.74 9.47 -6.52
C PHE A 94 11.41 9.11 -7.97
N VAL A 95 10.67 8.04 -8.19
CA VAL A 95 10.29 7.61 -9.55
C VAL A 95 9.41 8.66 -10.23
N LEU A 96 8.40 9.19 -9.54
CA LEU A 96 7.52 10.24 -10.09
C LEU A 96 8.27 11.52 -10.50
N CYS A 97 9.27 11.90 -9.71
CA CYS A 97 10.05 13.12 -9.98
C CYS A 97 11.10 12.94 -11.09
N THR A 98 11.53 11.71 -11.37
CA THR A 98 12.68 11.44 -12.23
C THR A 98 12.36 10.66 -13.51
N THR A 99 11.19 10.05 -13.61
CA THR A 99 10.78 9.33 -14.83
C THR A 99 9.98 10.22 -15.77
N GLU A 100 10.12 9.99 -17.06
CA GLU A 100 9.31 10.64 -18.09
C GLU A 100 8.03 9.84 -18.43
N SER A 101 7.93 8.62 -17.91
CA SER A 101 6.79 7.75 -18.18
C SER A 101 5.51 8.30 -17.56
N PRO A 102 4.45 8.55 -18.35
CA PRO A 102 3.19 9.07 -17.85
C PRO A 102 2.41 8.05 -17.00
N ILE A 103 2.78 6.77 -17.08
CA ILE A 103 2.10 5.70 -16.32
C ILE A 103 2.75 5.45 -14.94
N ALA A 104 3.84 6.13 -14.61
CA ALA A 104 4.55 5.88 -13.35
C ALA A 104 3.69 6.10 -12.10
N PHE A 105 2.67 6.97 -12.18
CA PHE A 105 1.72 7.17 -11.09
C PHE A 105 0.97 5.89 -10.70
N THR A 106 0.82 4.94 -11.62
CA THR A 106 0.15 3.66 -11.35
C THR A 106 0.97 2.71 -10.51
N TYR A 107 2.27 2.96 -10.30
CA TYR A 107 3.16 2.07 -9.54
C TYR A 107 2.79 1.96 -8.07
N ILE A 108 2.00 2.88 -7.54
CA ILE A 108 1.48 2.79 -6.18
C ILE A 108 0.33 1.77 -6.05
N LEU A 109 -0.42 1.51 -7.13
CA LEU A 109 -1.67 0.75 -7.08
C LEU A 109 -1.49 -0.70 -6.64
N PRO A 110 -0.52 -1.49 -7.15
CA PRO A 110 -0.35 -2.87 -6.73
C PRO A 110 -0.03 -3.03 -5.25
N VAL A 111 0.71 -2.07 -4.68
CA VAL A 111 1.11 -2.10 -3.27
C VAL A 111 -0.02 -1.63 -2.37
N THR A 112 -0.68 -0.53 -2.71
CA THR A 112 -1.73 0.08 -1.86
C THR A 112 -3.06 -0.67 -1.91
N SER A 113 -3.37 -1.37 -2.99
CA SER A 113 -4.58 -2.19 -3.08
C SER A 113 -4.65 -3.27 -1.98
N LEU A 114 -3.51 -3.82 -1.56
CA LEU A 114 -3.45 -4.79 -0.48
C LEU A 114 -3.50 -4.19 0.93
N LEU A 115 -3.31 -2.88 1.08
CA LEU A 115 -3.45 -2.21 2.38
C LEU A 115 -4.90 -2.25 2.91
N VAL A 116 -5.87 -2.50 2.04
CA VAL A 116 -7.27 -2.78 2.40
C VAL A 116 -7.37 -3.97 3.37
N LEU A 117 -6.46 -4.94 3.28
CA LEU A 117 -6.42 -6.12 4.16
C LEU A 117 -6.19 -5.77 5.64
N TYR A 118 -5.60 -4.62 5.93
CA TYR A 118 -5.41 -4.15 7.31
C TYR A 118 -6.70 -3.60 7.95
N LYS A 119 -7.76 -3.42 7.17
CA LYS A 119 -9.11 -3.00 7.62
C LYS A 119 -9.14 -1.72 8.45
N SER A 120 -8.14 -0.87 8.34
CA SER A 120 -8.04 0.39 9.08
C SER A 120 -8.40 1.58 8.20
N VAL A 121 -9.57 2.16 8.42
CA VAL A 121 -10.03 3.37 7.74
C VAL A 121 -9.07 4.54 8.00
N LYS A 122 -8.68 4.74 9.26
CA LYS A 122 -7.77 5.82 9.65
C LYS A 122 -6.41 5.73 8.94
N PHE A 123 -5.85 4.53 8.90
CA PHE A 123 -4.59 4.28 8.19
C PHE A 123 -4.71 4.56 6.69
N MET A 124 -5.78 4.08 6.04
CA MET A 124 -5.99 4.28 4.62
C MET A 124 -6.24 5.75 4.26
N VAL A 125 -7.00 6.50 5.06
CA VAL A 125 -7.20 7.94 4.87
C VAL A 125 -5.87 8.67 4.97
N SER A 126 -5.05 8.35 5.97
CA SER A 126 -3.71 8.96 6.12
C SER A 126 -2.82 8.67 4.92
N CYS A 127 -2.79 7.43 4.43
CA CYS A 127 -2.08 7.06 3.21
C CYS A 127 -2.58 7.82 1.99
N GLY A 128 -3.90 7.99 1.86
CA GLY A 128 -4.52 8.75 0.77
C GLY A 128 -4.12 10.21 0.76
N ILE A 129 -4.12 10.85 1.91
CA ILE A 129 -3.69 12.25 2.05
C ILE A 129 -2.21 12.40 1.65
N VAL A 130 -1.34 11.58 2.23
CA VAL A 130 0.10 11.63 1.94
C VAL A 130 0.38 11.36 0.46
N ASN A 131 -0.26 10.36 -0.13
CA ASN A 131 -0.06 10.04 -1.54
C ASN A 131 -0.61 11.11 -2.48
N SER A 132 -1.74 11.73 -2.14
CA SER A 132 -2.26 12.89 -2.87
C SER A 132 -1.28 14.07 -2.85
N LEU A 133 -0.66 14.33 -1.70
CA LEU A 133 0.39 15.36 -1.58
C LEU A 133 1.63 15.00 -2.40
N ILE A 134 2.03 13.74 -2.44
CA ILE A 134 3.16 13.24 -3.26
C ILE A 134 2.87 13.48 -4.74
N ILE A 135 1.70 13.11 -5.23
CA ILE A 135 1.31 13.28 -6.64
C ILE A 135 1.28 14.77 -7.03
N ILE A 136 0.64 15.60 -6.23
CA ILE A 136 0.57 17.04 -6.48
C ILE A 136 1.96 17.67 -6.43
N GLY A 137 2.76 17.32 -5.42
CA GLY A 137 4.12 17.83 -5.28
C GLY A 137 5.04 17.41 -6.44
N SER A 138 4.95 16.16 -6.90
CA SER A 138 5.73 15.68 -8.05
C SER A 138 5.32 16.39 -9.34
N ALA A 139 4.04 16.62 -9.56
CA ALA A 139 3.54 17.39 -10.71
C ALA A 139 4.06 18.85 -10.67
N ALA A 140 3.98 19.50 -9.52
CA ALA A 140 4.51 20.86 -9.34
C ALA A 140 6.02 20.92 -9.58
N TYR A 141 6.78 19.95 -9.09
CA TYR A 141 8.21 19.83 -9.33
C TYR A 141 8.52 19.70 -10.81
N ARG A 142 7.84 18.83 -11.54
CA ARG A 142 8.05 18.64 -12.99
C ARG A 142 7.67 19.87 -13.79
N ILE A 143 6.61 20.55 -13.42
CA ILE A 143 6.24 21.84 -14.03
C ILE A 143 7.37 22.87 -13.83
N SER A 144 7.97 22.94 -12.65
CA SER A 144 9.09 23.84 -12.38
C SER A 144 10.35 23.54 -13.20
N LEU A 145 10.49 22.29 -13.66
CA LEU A 145 11.58 21.87 -14.57
C LEU A 145 11.26 22.12 -16.06
N GLY A 146 10.11 22.70 -16.37
CA GLY A 146 9.71 23.02 -17.74
C GLY A 146 8.84 21.95 -18.43
N PHE A 147 8.44 20.87 -17.75
CA PHE A 147 7.50 19.87 -18.26
C PHE A 147 6.05 20.37 -18.11
N ASN A 148 5.69 21.41 -18.85
CA ASN A 148 4.41 22.10 -18.74
C ASN A 148 3.64 22.19 -20.07
N SER A 149 3.88 21.28 -21.01
CA SER A 149 3.09 21.21 -22.24
C SER A 149 1.62 20.95 -21.93
N ALA A 150 0.73 21.25 -22.87
CA ALA A 150 -0.71 21.01 -22.73
C ALA A 150 -1.01 19.52 -22.43
N THR A 151 -0.26 18.60 -23.05
CA THR A 151 -0.36 17.17 -22.78
C THR A 151 0.07 16.83 -21.38
N ASN A 152 1.23 17.35 -20.91
CA ASN A 152 1.71 17.12 -19.56
C ASN A 152 0.74 17.63 -18.49
N MET A 153 0.18 18.81 -18.69
CA MET A 153 -0.82 19.37 -17.74
C MET A 153 -2.07 18.50 -17.64
N LYS A 154 -2.51 17.94 -18.75
CA LYS A 154 -3.64 17.02 -18.80
C LYS A 154 -3.33 15.71 -18.07
N ASP A 155 -2.14 15.16 -18.28
CA ASP A 155 -1.69 13.95 -17.60
C ASP A 155 -1.64 14.15 -16.08
N TYR A 156 -1.08 15.26 -15.59
CA TYR A 156 -1.04 15.59 -14.16
C TYR A 156 -2.45 15.68 -13.54
N GLN A 157 -3.40 16.28 -14.25
CA GLN A 157 -4.78 16.37 -13.78
C GLN A 157 -5.42 14.98 -13.64
N LEU A 158 -5.19 14.11 -14.63
CA LEU A 158 -5.71 12.74 -14.61
C LEU A 158 -5.04 11.89 -13.53
N GLU A 159 -3.72 12.01 -13.34
CA GLU A 159 -2.98 11.32 -12.28
C GLU A 159 -3.53 11.67 -10.89
N VAL A 160 -3.70 12.95 -10.60
CA VAL A 160 -4.26 13.44 -9.33
C VAL A 160 -5.67 12.91 -9.13
N ALA A 161 -6.53 13.03 -10.14
CA ALA A 161 -7.91 12.56 -10.07
C ALA A 161 -8.00 11.04 -9.84
N CYS A 162 -7.20 10.25 -10.58
CA CYS A 162 -7.19 8.79 -10.45
C CYS A 162 -6.73 8.37 -9.05
N ILE A 163 -5.67 8.95 -8.51
CA ILE A 163 -5.16 8.58 -7.19
C ILE A 163 -6.16 8.94 -6.09
N ILE A 164 -6.75 10.11 -6.13
CA ILE A 164 -7.76 10.53 -5.14
C ILE A 164 -8.97 9.57 -5.19
N LEU A 165 -9.47 9.26 -6.39
CA LEU A 165 -10.59 8.33 -6.54
C LEU A 165 -10.25 6.92 -6.06
N CYS A 166 -9.06 6.41 -6.35
CA CYS A 166 -8.62 5.10 -5.85
C CYS A 166 -8.65 5.04 -4.32
N TYR A 167 -8.14 6.06 -3.63
CA TYR A 167 -8.16 6.08 -2.18
C TYR A 167 -9.56 6.24 -1.59
N ILE A 168 -10.43 7.02 -2.24
CA ILE A 168 -11.85 7.06 -1.86
C ILE A 168 -12.47 5.67 -1.97
N CYS A 169 -12.24 4.96 -3.06
CA CYS A 169 -12.72 3.59 -3.25
C CYS A 169 -12.16 2.63 -2.20
N TYR A 170 -10.87 2.73 -1.85
CA TYR A 170 -10.27 1.91 -0.79
C TYR A 170 -10.91 2.17 0.58
N VAL A 171 -11.13 3.43 0.94
CA VAL A 171 -11.79 3.79 2.19
C VAL A 171 -13.23 3.28 2.23
N MET A 172 -13.98 3.45 1.15
CA MET A 172 -15.35 2.91 1.03
C MET A 172 -15.37 1.40 1.16
N SER A 173 -14.45 0.71 0.52
CA SER A 173 -14.32 -0.75 0.59
C SER A 173 -14.02 -1.23 2.00
N ILE A 174 -13.10 -0.57 2.70
CA ILE A 174 -12.78 -0.92 4.11
C ILE A 174 -13.99 -0.70 5.01
N ARG A 175 -14.70 0.41 4.87
CA ARG A 175 -15.91 0.69 5.64
C ARG A 175 -16.96 -0.40 5.41
N HIS A 176 -17.24 -0.72 4.16
CA HIS A 176 -18.20 -1.77 3.81
C HIS A 176 -17.83 -3.13 4.40
N LEU A 177 -16.54 -3.53 4.29
CA LEU A 177 -16.06 -4.79 4.87
C LEU A 177 -16.20 -4.82 6.39
N ASN A 178 -15.86 -3.72 7.07
CA ASN A 178 -15.97 -3.63 8.52
C ASN A 178 -17.44 -3.68 8.99
N GLU A 179 -18.35 -3.03 8.28
CA GLU A 179 -19.79 -3.06 8.56
C GLU A 179 -20.36 -4.46 8.34
N SER A 180 -19.98 -5.12 7.24
CA SER A 180 -20.40 -6.50 6.94
C SER A 180 -19.89 -7.49 7.97
N ASP A 181 -18.64 -7.40 8.39
CA ASP A 181 -18.06 -8.26 9.42
C ASP A 181 -18.74 -8.04 10.77
N GLY A 182 -19.08 -6.80 11.13
CA GLY A 182 -19.82 -6.46 12.34
C GLY A 182 -21.22 -7.07 12.35
N ALA A 183 -21.97 -6.90 11.27
CA ALA A 183 -23.32 -7.45 11.12
C ALA A 183 -23.33 -9.00 11.18
N MET A 184 -22.34 -9.64 10.55
CA MET A 184 -22.17 -11.09 10.58
C MET A 184 -21.87 -11.60 12.00
N THR A 185 -21.00 -10.91 12.73
CA THR A 185 -20.67 -11.25 14.12
C THR A 185 -21.88 -11.15 15.03
N ASP A 186 -22.68 -10.09 14.89
CA ASP A 186 -23.90 -9.89 15.68
C ASP A 186 -24.96 -10.96 15.36
N SER A 187 -25.10 -11.36 14.09
CA SER A 187 -25.99 -12.45 13.69
C SER A 187 -25.59 -13.77 14.34
N ILE A 188 -24.30 -14.12 14.30
CA ILE A 188 -23.77 -15.35 14.91
C ILE A 188 -24.00 -15.35 16.42
N LYS A 189 -23.78 -14.23 17.12
CA LYS A 189 -24.03 -14.10 18.55
C LYS A 189 -25.51 -14.31 18.89
N ASN A 190 -26.41 -13.73 18.10
CA ASN A 190 -27.85 -13.88 18.29
C ASN A 190 -28.32 -15.33 18.08
N ASP A 191 -27.80 -16.00 17.03
CA ASP A 191 -28.10 -17.38 16.74
C ASP A 191 -27.59 -18.31 17.86
N LEU A 192 -26.38 -18.08 18.34
CA LEU A 192 -25.81 -18.83 19.47
C LEU A 192 -26.66 -18.66 20.74
N HIS A 193 -27.08 -17.42 21.03
CA HIS A 193 -27.92 -17.13 22.19
C HIS A 193 -29.28 -17.84 22.09
N ARG A 194 -29.90 -17.88 20.91
CA ARG A 194 -31.13 -18.63 20.64
C ARG A 194 -30.96 -20.13 20.87
N VAL A 195 -29.85 -20.71 20.40
CA VAL A 195 -29.55 -22.14 20.62
C VAL A 195 -29.42 -22.45 22.10
N ILE A 196 -28.67 -21.63 22.86
CA ILE A 196 -28.50 -21.82 24.31
C ILE A 196 -29.85 -21.76 25.04
N THR A 197 -30.67 -20.75 24.73
CA THR A 197 -31.99 -20.60 25.39
C THR A 197 -33.02 -21.66 24.97
N THR A 198 -32.78 -22.40 23.89
CA THR A 198 -33.69 -23.48 23.46
C THR A 198 -33.28 -24.82 24.09
N VAL A 199 -32.06 -24.95 24.59
CA VAL A 199 -31.53 -26.18 25.21
C VAL A 199 -31.75 -26.20 26.74
N GLU A 200 -32.02 -25.05 27.38
CA GLU A 200 -32.48 -24.95 28.76
C GLU A 200 -33.99 -25.19 28.86
#